data_69edb86fd08a0c583f55415389e55bf5
#
_entry.id   69edb86fd08a0c583f55415389e55bf5
#
_cell.length_a   1.000
_cell.length_b   1.000
_cell.length_c   1.000
_cell.angle_alpha   90.00
_cell.angle_beta   90.00
_cell.angle_gamma   90.00
#
_symmetry.space_group_name_H-M   'P 1'
#
loop_
_entity.id
_entity.type
_entity.pdbx_description
1 polymer ?
#
loop_
_entity_poly.entity_id
_entity_poly.type
_entity_poly.pdbx_seq_one_letter_code
_entity_poly.pdbx_strand_id
1 'polypeptide(L)'
;MKAVAYQDYNSNIEIIEVAKPELKDRSVLIEVHAASINPIDNILHAGYLHQILELSFPHIMGYDVSGAVVEVGKDVRSVKVGDEVFARPNQEDAGSIAEFACVHENELAIKPKNMSHIDAASVPLAGLTAWQALVTKGEIKRGDKVLIHAGSGGVGTFAIQIAKYFGGMVTTTTSSKNCLLYTSDAADDTPC
;
A
#
# COMPACT_ATOMS: atom_id res chain seq x y z
N MET A 1 -8.51 -10.07 -18.95
CA MET A 1 -8.77 -8.86 -18.13
C MET A 1 -7.84 -7.73 -18.55
N LYS A 2 -8.28 -6.48 -18.39
CA LYS A 2 -7.42 -5.32 -18.59
C LYS A 2 -6.50 -5.10 -17.40
N ALA A 3 -5.25 -4.74 -17.68
CA ALA A 3 -4.26 -4.39 -16.66
C ALA A 3 -3.32 -3.30 -17.17
N VAL A 4 -2.77 -2.51 -16.27
CA VAL A 4 -1.71 -1.54 -16.56
C VAL A 4 -0.36 -2.25 -16.36
N ALA A 5 0.40 -2.38 -17.43
CA ALA A 5 1.63 -3.16 -17.42
C ALA A 5 2.70 -2.59 -18.35
N TYR A 6 3.90 -3.11 -18.23
CA TYR A 6 5.03 -2.83 -19.13
C TYR A 6 5.76 -4.13 -19.50
N GLN A 7 6.36 -4.14 -20.71
CA GLN A 7 6.95 -5.35 -21.34
C GLN A 7 8.43 -5.56 -21.02
N ASP A 8 9.10 -4.51 -20.52
CA ASP A 8 10.52 -4.51 -20.15
C ASP A 8 10.81 -3.27 -19.29
N TYR A 9 11.94 -3.24 -18.62
CA TYR A 9 12.40 -2.04 -17.88
C TYR A 9 12.46 -0.82 -18.78
N ASN A 10 11.99 0.31 -18.28
CA ASN A 10 11.91 1.60 -19.00
C ASN A 10 11.09 1.57 -20.29
N SER A 11 10.34 0.52 -20.57
CA SER A 11 9.43 0.47 -21.71
C SER A 11 8.16 1.28 -21.47
N ASN A 12 7.32 1.45 -22.49
CA ASN A 12 6.04 2.13 -22.31
C ASN A 12 5.14 1.38 -21.30
N ILE A 13 4.44 2.16 -20.48
CA ILE A 13 3.38 1.65 -19.63
C ILE A 13 2.08 1.72 -20.41
N GLU A 14 1.41 0.60 -20.56
CA GLU A 14 0.24 0.47 -21.42
C GLU A 14 -0.89 -0.31 -20.73
N ILE A 15 -2.11 -0.10 -21.19
CA ILE A 15 -3.24 -0.94 -20.81
C ILE A 15 -3.27 -2.14 -21.79
N ILE A 16 -3.06 -3.33 -21.26
CA ILE A 16 -3.01 -4.56 -22.04
C ILE A 16 -4.07 -5.57 -21.58
N GLU A 17 -4.40 -6.50 -22.44
CA GLU A 17 -5.21 -7.67 -22.11
C GLU A 17 -4.31 -8.80 -21.62
N VAL A 18 -4.60 -9.31 -20.42
CA VAL A 18 -3.89 -10.45 -19.82
C VAL A 18 -4.87 -11.50 -19.32
N ALA A 19 -4.40 -12.70 -19.07
CA ALA A 19 -5.20 -13.72 -18.39
C ALA A 19 -5.62 -13.25 -16.99
N LYS A 20 -6.78 -13.67 -16.52
CA LYS A 20 -7.20 -13.49 -15.13
C LYS A 20 -6.24 -14.28 -14.23
N PRO A 21 -5.79 -13.76 -13.07
CA PRO A 21 -4.88 -14.47 -12.21
C PRO A 21 -5.48 -15.80 -11.71
N GLU A 22 -4.64 -16.82 -11.63
CA GLU A 22 -5.05 -18.12 -11.14
C GLU A 22 -5.24 -18.09 -9.62
N LEU A 23 -6.37 -18.63 -9.16
CA LEU A 23 -6.70 -18.66 -7.73
C LEU A 23 -5.90 -19.75 -7.02
N LYS A 24 -5.05 -19.37 -6.07
CA LYS A 24 -4.28 -20.29 -5.21
C LYS A 24 -5.11 -20.73 -3.99
N ASP A 25 -4.75 -21.86 -3.40
CA ASP A 25 -5.48 -22.52 -2.30
C ASP A 25 -5.77 -21.59 -1.08
N ARG A 26 -4.80 -20.73 -0.74
CA ARG A 26 -4.90 -19.78 0.39
C ARG A 26 -5.01 -18.32 -0.05
N SER A 27 -5.46 -18.07 -1.25
CA SER A 27 -5.62 -16.73 -1.80
C SER A 27 -7.09 -16.43 -2.12
N VAL A 28 -7.38 -15.18 -2.29
CA VAL A 28 -8.67 -14.69 -2.75
C VAL A 28 -8.50 -13.95 -4.05
N LEU A 29 -9.52 -14.00 -4.88
CA LEU A 29 -9.62 -13.18 -6.06
C LEU A 29 -10.47 -11.95 -5.73
N ILE A 30 -9.91 -10.78 -5.95
CA ILE A 30 -10.53 -9.48 -5.67
C ILE A 30 -10.91 -8.85 -7.01
N GLU A 31 -12.17 -8.47 -7.18
CA GLU A 31 -12.57 -7.49 -8.19
C GLU A 31 -12.11 -6.12 -7.72
N VAL A 32 -11.22 -5.49 -8.47
CA VAL A 32 -10.54 -4.26 -8.05
C VAL A 32 -11.45 -3.05 -8.25
N HIS A 33 -11.71 -2.33 -7.18
CA HIS A 33 -12.45 -1.06 -7.21
C HIS A 33 -11.51 0.15 -7.16
N ALA A 34 -10.36 0.01 -6.49
CA ALA A 34 -9.31 1.03 -6.45
C ALA A 34 -7.94 0.37 -6.23
N ALA A 35 -6.92 0.98 -6.79
CA ALA A 35 -5.52 0.66 -6.59
C ALA A 35 -4.71 1.95 -6.42
N SER A 36 -3.53 1.90 -5.81
CA SER A 36 -2.67 3.06 -5.68
C SER A 36 -1.31 2.85 -6.35
N ILE A 37 -0.68 3.96 -6.74
CA ILE A 37 0.69 4.00 -7.26
C ILE A 37 1.61 4.47 -6.15
N ASN A 38 2.73 3.80 -6.00
CA ASN A 38 3.75 4.10 -5.01
C ASN A 38 5.12 4.37 -5.68
N PRO A 39 6.06 5.03 -4.99
CA PRO A 39 7.40 5.22 -5.53
C PRO A 39 8.11 3.93 -5.96
N ILE A 40 7.78 2.80 -5.32
CA ILE A 40 8.35 1.49 -5.69
C ILE A 40 7.97 1.07 -7.11
N ASP A 41 6.77 1.40 -7.58
CA ASP A 41 6.35 1.08 -8.96
C ASP A 41 7.29 1.72 -9.98
N ASN A 42 7.66 2.99 -9.77
CA ASN A 42 8.61 3.69 -10.63
C ASN A 42 10.05 3.14 -10.52
N ILE A 43 10.47 2.77 -9.30
CA ILE A 43 11.79 2.20 -9.05
C ILE A 43 11.95 0.85 -9.76
N LEU A 44 10.91 0.02 -9.72
CA LEU A 44 10.86 -1.27 -10.41
C LEU A 44 10.82 -1.09 -11.92
N HIS A 45 9.94 -0.22 -12.42
CA HIS A 45 9.87 0.10 -13.85
C HIS A 45 11.21 0.61 -14.40
N ALA A 46 11.92 1.47 -13.65
CA ALA A 46 13.25 1.95 -14.03
C ALA A 46 14.36 0.89 -13.92
N GLY A 47 14.05 -0.30 -13.41
CA GLY A 47 15.02 -1.40 -13.29
C GLY A 47 16.07 -1.22 -12.19
N TYR A 48 15.91 -0.24 -11.27
CA TYR A 48 16.91 0.00 -10.22
C TYR A 48 17.10 -1.17 -9.26
N LEU A 49 16.15 -2.07 -9.19
CA LEU A 49 16.20 -3.23 -8.30
C LEU A 49 16.43 -4.55 -9.04
N HIS A 50 16.69 -4.55 -10.36
CA HIS A 50 16.76 -5.77 -11.19
C HIS A 50 17.80 -6.81 -10.69
N GLN A 51 18.84 -6.37 -9.98
CA GLN A 51 19.89 -7.26 -9.46
C GLN A 51 19.46 -8.06 -8.22
N ILE A 52 18.47 -7.56 -7.49
CA ILE A 52 17.98 -8.18 -6.24
C ILE A 52 16.56 -8.66 -6.37
N LEU A 53 15.89 -8.28 -7.44
CA LEU A 53 14.50 -8.51 -7.68
C LEU A 53 14.23 -8.70 -9.17
N GLU A 54 14.13 -9.95 -9.60
CA GLU A 54 13.81 -10.30 -10.97
C GLU A 54 12.31 -10.21 -11.19
N LEU A 55 11.88 -9.42 -12.19
CA LEU A 55 10.48 -9.30 -12.57
C LEU A 55 10.16 -10.23 -13.73
N SER A 56 8.96 -10.79 -13.71
CA SER A 56 8.38 -11.43 -14.89
C SER A 56 7.68 -10.40 -15.76
N PHE A 57 7.78 -10.52 -17.08
CA PHE A 57 7.14 -9.64 -18.03
C PHE A 57 6.04 -10.37 -18.84
N PRO A 58 4.93 -9.71 -19.23
CA PRO A 58 4.60 -8.32 -18.87
C PRO A 58 4.42 -8.17 -17.35
N HIS A 59 4.98 -7.09 -16.78
CA HIS A 59 4.81 -6.81 -15.35
C HIS A 59 3.61 -5.90 -15.15
N ILE A 60 2.61 -6.40 -14.41
CA ILE A 60 1.44 -5.61 -14.02
C ILE A 60 1.81 -4.75 -12.81
N MET A 61 1.54 -3.46 -12.89
CA MET A 61 1.87 -2.49 -11.84
C MET A 61 0.93 -2.58 -10.63
N GLY A 62 1.39 -2.02 -9.51
CA GLY A 62 0.59 -1.78 -8.31
C GLY A 62 0.83 -2.78 -7.19
N TYR A 63 0.87 -2.24 -5.96
CA TYR A 63 1.10 -2.98 -4.72
C TYR A 63 0.05 -2.70 -3.66
N ASP A 64 -0.98 -1.93 -3.99
CA ASP A 64 -2.10 -1.63 -3.11
C ASP A 64 -3.41 -1.85 -3.84
N VAL A 65 -4.37 -2.46 -3.18
CA VAL A 65 -5.69 -2.75 -3.75
C VAL A 65 -6.78 -2.60 -2.71
N SER A 66 -7.95 -2.16 -3.15
CA SER A 66 -9.20 -2.33 -2.43
C SER A 66 -10.31 -2.73 -3.40
N GLY A 67 -11.14 -3.68 -3.00
CA GLY A 67 -12.20 -4.21 -3.84
C GLY A 67 -13.06 -5.24 -3.12
N ALA A 68 -13.85 -5.97 -3.88
CA ALA A 68 -14.72 -7.01 -3.39
C ALA A 68 -14.15 -8.41 -3.67
N VAL A 69 -14.23 -9.32 -2.70
CA VAL A 69 -13.86 -10.72 -2.88
C VAL A 69 -14.89 -11.40 -3.78
N VAL A 70 -14.46 -11.92 -4.94
CA VAL A 70 -15.32 -12.62 -5.89
C VAL A 70 -15.11 -14.13 -5.90
N GLU A 71 -13.93 -14.61 -5.53
CA GLU A 71 -13.63 -16.03 -5.37
C GLU A 71 -12.69 -16.23 -4.17
N VAL A 72 -12.78 -17.39 -3.52
CA VAL A 72 -11.91 -17.77 -2.40
C VAL A 72 -11.29 -19.15 -2.64
N GLY A 73 -10.01 -19.29 -2.35
CA GLY A 73 -9.32 -20.58 -2.39
C GLY A 73 -9.85 -21.54 -1.32
N LYS A 74 -9.71 -22.83 -1.54
CA LYS A 74 -10.30 -23.90 -0.70
C LYS A 74 -9.86 -23.85 0.77
N ASP A 75 -8.69 -23.29 1.06
CA ASP A 75 -8.09 -23.24 2.40
C ASP A 75 -8.22 -21.85 3.06
N VAL A 76 -8.86 -20.88 2.40
CA VAL A 76 -9.14 -19.54 2.97
C VAL A 76 -10.16 -19.66 4.11
N ARG A 77 -9.87 -18.96 5.22
CA ARG A 77 -10.73 -18.95 6.44
C ARG A 77 -11.03 -17.55 6.95
N SER A 78 -10.28 -16.55 6.51
CA SER A 78 -10.32 -15.18 7.05
C SER A 78 -11.43 -14.31 6.45
N VAL A 79 -11.85 -14.61 5.22
CA VAL A 79 -12.84 -13.85 4.46
C VAL A 79 -13.70 -14.76 3.57
N LYS A 80 -14.78 -14.21 3.02
CA LYS A 80 -15.72 -14.90 2.11
C LYS A 80 -16.05 -14.03 0.90
N VAL A 81 -16.66 -14.65 -0.09
CA VAL A 81 -17.18 -13.93 -1.27
C VAL A 81 -18.19 -12.85 -0.84
N GLY A 82 -18.03 -11.67 -1.42
CA GLY A 82 -18.81 -10.47 -1.12
C GLY A 82 -18.22 -9.58 -0.02
N ASP A 83 -17.17 -10.01 0.67
CA ASP A 83 -16.49 -9.14 1.63
C ASP A 83 -15.72 -8.03 0.88
N GLU A 84 -15.82 -6.80 1.37
CA GLU A 84 -15.00 -5.69 0.92
C GLU A 84 -13.68 -5.70 1.67
N VAL A 85 -12.57 -5.69 0.93
CA VAL A 85 -11.21 -5.84 1.49
C VAL A 85 -10.27 -4.78 0.95
N PHE A 86 -9.15 -4.61 1.64
CA PHE A 86 -8.00 -3.88 1.15
C PHE A 86 -6.73 -4.66 1.49
N ALA A 87 -5.70 -4.52 0.66
CA ALA A 87 -4.53 -5.38 0.75
C ALA A 87 -3.28 -4.71 0.20
N ARG A 88 -2.14 -5.20 0.68
CA ARG A 88 -0.84 -5.01 0.05
C ARG A 88 -0.35 -6.40 -0.39
N PRO A 89 -0.58 -6.78 -1.66
CA PRO A 89 -0.09 -8.05 -2.18
C PRO A 89 1.41 -8.19 -2.01
N ASN A 90 1.90 -9.41 -1.77
CA ASN A 90 3.32 -9.67 -1.81
C ASN A 90 3.85 -9.45 -3.24
N GLN A 91 5.16 -9.58 -3.40
CA GLN A 91 5.78 -9.30 -4.67
C GLN A 91 5.49 -10.32 -5.76
N GLU A 92 5.30 -11.58 -5.41
CA GLU A 92 4.98 -12.65 -6.35
C GLU A 92 3.55 -12.52 -6.90
N ASP A 93 2.66 -11.95 -6.08
CA ASP A 93 1.24 -11.74 -6.41
C ASP A 93 0.94 -10.25 -6.73
N ALA A 94 1.98 -9.41 -6.88
CA ALA A 94 1.84 -8.00 -7.24
C ALA A 94 1.16 -7.83 -8.59
N GLY A 95 0.59 -6.64 -8.81
CA GLY A 95 -0.14 -6.36 -10.03
C GLY A 95 -1.59 -5.99 -9.75
N SER A 96 -1.79 -4.99 -8.89
CA SER A 96 -3.11 -4.57 -8.45
C SER A 96 -3.79 -3.55 -9.37
N ILE A 97 -3.05 -2.92 -10.32
CA ILE A 97 -3.66 -2.00 -11.29
C ILE A 97 -4.21 -2.83 -12.47
N ALA A 98 -5.26 -3.59 -12.20
CA ALA A 98 -5.95 -4.49 -13.09
C ALA A 98 -7.42 -4.64 -12.69
N GLU A 99 -8.25 -5.29 -13.51
CA GLU A 99 -9.65 -5.57 -13.15
C GLU A 99 -9.77 -6.57 -12.00
N PHE A 100 -8.81 -7.49 -11.87
CA PHE A 100 -8.77 -8.49 -10.79
C PHE A 100 -7.35 -8.62 -10.24
N ALA A 101 -7.26 -8.88 -8.93
CA ALA A 101 -6.01 -9.18 -8.24
C ALA A 101 -6.17 -10.45 -7.39
N CYS A 102 -5.15 -11.33 -7.39
CA CYS A 102 -5.09 -12.48 -6.51
C CYS A 102 -4.22 -12.15 -5.31
N VAL A 103 -4.74 -12.30 -4.09
CA VAL A 103 -4.05 -11.89 -2.86
C VAL A 103 -4.13 -13.00 -1.81
N HIS A 104 -3.01 -13.29 -1.17
CA HIS A 104 -2.98 -14.27 -0.08
C HIS A 104 -3.78 -13.78 1.14
N GLU A 105 -4.53 -14.66 1.80
CA GLU A 105 -5.44 -14.30 2.91
C GLU A 105 -4.76 -13.58 4.10
N ASN A 106 -3.45 -13.74 4.29
CA ASN A 106 -2.69 -13.06 5.35
C ASN A 106 -2.22 -11.65 4.98
N GLU A 107 -2.46 -11.20 3.76
CA GLU A 107 -1.99 -9.91 3.22
C GLU A 107 -3.12 -8.91 3.01
N LEU A 108 -4.32 -9.29 3.41
CA LEU A 108 -5.52 -8.49 3.32
C LEU A 108 -6.19 -8.28 4.67
N ALA A 109 -7.05 -7.27 4.72
CA ALA A 109 -7.96 -7.04 5.82
C ALA A 109 -9.33 -6.59 5.31
N ILE A 110 -10.36 -6.77 6.14
CA ILE A 110 -11.69 -6.23 5.86
C ILE A 110 -11.61 -4.70 5.81
N LYS A 111 -12.13 -4.12 4.75
CA LYS A 111 -12.20 -2.66 4.59
C LYS A 111 -13.13 -2.06 5.66
N PRO A 112 -12.69 -1.02 6.40
CA PRO A 112 -13.58 -0.30 7.31
C PRO A 112 -14.81 0.24 6.58
N LYS A 113 -15.98 0.08 7.16
CA LYS A 113 -17.26 0.48 6.54
C LYS A 113 -17.38 1.97 6.23
N ASN A 114 -16.65 2.81 6.99
CA ASN A 114 -16.63 4.26 6.83
C ASN A 114 -15.55 4.76 5.86
N MET A 115 -14.81 3.87 5.20
CA MET A 115 -13.83 4.23 4.18
C MET A 115 -14.35 3.91 2.78
N SER A 116 -14.07 4.79 1.83
CA SER A 116 -14.22 4.48 0.40
C SER A 116 -13.13 3.49 -0.06
N HIS A 117 -13.32 2.83 -1.21
CA HIS A 117 -12.28 1.99 -1.79
C HIS A 117 -11.04 2.81 -2.19
N ILE A 118 -11.22 4.06 -2.61
CA ILE A 118 -10.12 4.98 -2.96
C ILE A 118 -9.26 5.26 -1.71
N ASP A 119 -9.90 5.60 -0.59
CA ASP A 119 -9.17 5.85 0.66
C ASP A 119 -8.50 4.56 1.15
N ALA A 120 -9.21 3.43 1.13
CA ALA A 120 -8.70 2.15 1.58
C ALA A 120 -7.49 1.68 0.76
N ALA A 121 -7.48 1.88 -0.56
CA ALA A 121 -6.35 1.53 -1.42
C ALA A 121 -5.12 2.43 -1.20
N SER A 122 -5.27 3.60 -0.59
CA SER A 122 -4.13 4.49 -0.29
C SER A 122 -3.34 4.09 0.97
N VAL A 123 -3.87 3.15 1.76
CA VAL A 123 -3.34 2.85 3.10
C VAL A 123 -2.25 1.76 3.11
N PRO A 124 -2.37 0.61 2.42
CA PRO A 124 -1.64 -0.60 2.81
C PRO A 124 -0.12 -0.44 2.77
N LEU A 125 0.48 -0.09 1.64
CA LEU A 125 1.93 -0.03 1.53
C LEU A 125 2.53 1.05 2.42
N ALA A 126 2.01 2.27 2.35
CA ALA A 126 2.52 3.40 3.11
C ALA A 126 2.28 3.24 4.61
N GLY A 127 1.07 2.81 5.00
CA GLY A 127 0.70 2.56 6.39
C GLY A 127 1.48 1.41 7.02
N LEU A 128 1.63 0.29 6.31
CA LEU A 128 2.45 -0.85 6.78
C LEU A 128 3.92 -0.49 6.91
N THR A 129 4.47 0.31 5.98
CA THR A 129 5.85 0.80 6.07
C THR A 129 6.05 1.62 7.35
N ALA A 130 5.15 2.57 7.63
CA ALA A 130 5.20 3.37 8.83
C ALA A 130 5.02 2.53 10.11
N TRP A 131 4.06 1.60 10.11
CA TRP A 131 3.82 0.69 11.22
C TRP A 131 5.02 -0.19 11.52
N GLN A 132 5.56 -0.85 10.50
CA GLN A 132 6.72 -1.73 10.67
C GLN A 132 7.95 -0.97 11.18
N ALA A 133 8.18 0.25 10.69
CA ALA A 133 9.29 1.08 11.16
C ALA A 133 9.14 1.48 12.62
N LEU A 134 7.97 2.00 13.02
CA LEU A 134 7.78 2.58 14.35
C LEU A 134 7.40 1.53 15.40
N VAL A 135 6.49 0.62 15.05
CA VAL A 135 5.91 -0.33 16.03
C VAL A 135 6.71 -1.62 16.05
N THR A 136 6.88 -2.28 14.87
CA THR A 136 7.49 -3.61 14.83
C THR A 136 9.00 -3.57 15.07
N LYS A 137 9.70 -2.58 14.49
CA LYS A 137 11.17 -2.45 14.58
C LYS A 137 11.60 -1.42 15.61
N GLY A 138 10.92 -0.28 15.67
CA GLY A 138 11.24 0.82 16.58
C GLY A 138 10.69 0.62 17.99
N GLU A 139 9.74 -0.30 18.17
CA GLU A 139 9.10 -0.60 19.47
C GLU A 139 8.66 0.66 20.22
N ILE A 140 8.06 1.60 19.49
CA ILE A 140 7.70 2.93 19.99
C ILE A 140 6.91 2.86 21.30
N LYS A 141 7.27 3.71 22.26
CA LYS A 141 6.66 3.81 23.59
C LYS A 141 6.23 5.24 23.88
N ARG A 142 5.32 5.36 24.84
CA ARG A 142 4.87 6.66 25.33
C ARG A 142 6.05 7.50 25.85
N GLY A 143 6.14 8.73 25.35
CA GLY A 143 7.20 9.68 25.72
C GLY A 143 8.45 9.62 24.84
N ASP A 144 8.53 8.67 23.91
CA ASP A 144 9.65 8.63 22.97
C ASP A 144 9.70 9.89 22.09
N LYS A 145 10.90 10.38 21.84
CA LYS A 145 11.14 11.48 20.88
C LYS A 145 11.38 10.90 19.51
N VAL A 146 10.48 11.20 18.58
CA VAL A 146 10.48 10.64 17.22
C VAL A 146 10.72 11.74 16.19
N LEU A 147 11.80 11.61 15.42
CA LEU A 147 12.05 12.47 14.28
C LEU A 147 11.59 11.77 12.99
N ILE A 148 10.66 12.40 12.27
CA ILE A 148 10.11 11.90 11.01
C ILE A 148 10.50 12.85 9.90
N HIS A 149 11.38 12.43 8.98
CA HIS A 149 11.71 13.18 7.80
C HIS A 149 10.61 13.09 6.75
N ALA A 150 10.42 14.18 5.98
CA ALA A 150 9.42 14.27 4.93
C ALA A 150 8.00 13.91 5.43
N GLY A 151 7.57 14.50 6.55
CA GLY A 151 6.28 14.22 7.19
C GLY A 151 5.07 14.39 6.29
N SER A 152 5.15 15.23 5.26
CA SER A 152 4.07 15.42 4.28
C SER A 152 4.00 14.35 3.18
N GLY A 153 4.93 13.39 3.17
CA GLY A 153 4.90 12.26 2.24
C GLY A 153 3.93 11.16 2.68
N GLY A 154 3.64 10.21 1.80
CA GLY A 154 2.71 9.11 2.07
C GLY A 154 3.03 8.34 3.35
N VAL A 155 4.28 7.89 3.53
CA VAL A 155 4.71 7.21 4.76
C VAL A 155 4.75 8.16 5.95
N GLY A 156 5.21 9.40 5.75
CA GLY A 156 5.36 10.39 6.83
C GLY A 156 4.03 10.73 7.50
N THR A 157 2.97 10.90 6.74
CA THR A 157 1.63 11.19 7.26
C THR A 157 1.10 10.09 8.17
N PHE A 158 1.27 8.82 7.80
CA PHE A 158 0.95 7.67 8.67
C PHE A 158 1.87 7.60 9.88
N ALA A 159 3.16 7.80 9.68
CA ALA A 159 4.15 7.72 10.76
C ALA A 159 3.87 8.73 11.88
N ILE A 160 3.49 9.97 11.52
CA ILE A 160 3.12 11.00 12.51
C ILE A 160 1.91 10.56 13.33
N GLN A 161 0.85 10.08 12.68
CA GLN A 161 -0.37 9.64 13.34
C GLN A 161 -0.11 8.43 14.25
N ILE A 162 0.64 7.43 13.76
CA ILE A 162 1.01 6.24 14.53
C ILE A 162 1.84 6.64 15.74
N ALA A 163 2.88 7.46 15.57
CA ALA A 163 3.72 7.88 16.69
C ALA A 163 2.93 8.64 17.75
N LYS A 164 2.03 9.55 17.35
CA LYS A 164 1.13 10.27 18.27
C LYS A 164 0.16 9.32 18.99
N TYR A 165 -0.40 8.34 18.26
CA TYR A 165 -1.29 7.33 18.88
C TYR A 165 -0.62 6.55 20.01
N PHE A 166 0.67 6.22 19.86
CA PHE A 166 1.44 5.57 20.91
C PHE A 166 1.99 6.54 21.99
N GLY A 167 1.66 7.83 21.87
CA GLY A 167 2.07 8.86 22.85
C GLY A 167 3.50 9.35 22.68
N GLY A 168 4.08 9.21 21.49
CA GLY A 168 5.38 9.77 21.15
C GLY A 168 5.33 11.28 20.93
N MET A 169 6.45 11.94 21.21
CA MET A 169 6.68 13.35 20.89
C MET A 169 7.28 13.46 19.51
N VAL A 170 6.50 13.94 18.54
CA VAL A 170 6.87 13.94 17.12
C VAL A 170 7.49 15.27 16.72
N THR A 171 8.67 15.22 16.11
CA THR A 171 9.25 16.32 15.33
C THR A 171 9.33 15.88 13.87
N THR A 172 8.97 16.74 12.93
CA THR A 172 8.98 16.40 11.50
C THR A 172 9.66 17.47 10.68
N THR A 173 10.22 17.06 9.53
CA THR A 173 10.67 17.98 8.48
C THR A 173 9.72 17.95 7.32
N THR A 174 9.41 19.10 6.75
CA THR A 174 8.58 19.23 5.55
C THR A 174 9.01 20.44 4.73
N SER A 175 8.57 20.55 3.49
CA SER A 175 8.79 21.76 2.71
C SER A 175 7.89 22.90 3.20
N SER A 176 8.33 24.14 3.01
CA SER A 176 7.52 25.34 3.38
C SER A 176 6.14 25.35 2.75
N LYS A 177 5.95 24.75 1.58
CA LYS A 177 4.63 24.61 0.92
C LYS A 177 3.66 23.72 1.71
N ASN A 178 4.17 22.75 2.45
CA ASN A 178 3.37 21.76 3.17
C ASN A 178 3.33 22.03 4.68
N CYS A 179 3.96 23.10 5.12
CA CYS A 179 4.03 23.47 6.54
C CYS A 179 2.63 23.66 7.14
N LEU A 180 1.73 24.33 6.45
CA LEU A 180 0.35 24.58 6.90
C LEU A 180 -0.49 23.30 7.06
N LEU A 181 -0.13 22.21 6.38
CA LEU A 181 -0.84 20.93 6.51
C LEU A 181 -0.73 20.35 7.94
N TYR A 182 0.29 20.75 8.69
CA TYR A 182 0.56 20.23 10.04
C TYR A 182 0.38 21.25 11.15
N THR A 183 0.22 22.54 10.82
CA THR A 183 0.00 23.61 11.81
C THR A 183 -1.47 23.85 12.11
N SER A 184 -2.39 23.40 11.24
CA SER A 184 -3.82 23.70 11.38
C SER A 184 -4.63 22.68 12.18
N ASP A 185 -4.15 21.43 12.37
CA ASP A 185 -5.03 20.38 12.91
C ASP A 185 -4.40 19.39 13.92
N ALA A 186 -3.10 19.30 14.00
CA ALA A 186 -2.49 18.22 14.79
C ALA A 186 -1.29 18.63 15.64
N ALA A 187 -0.84 19.83 15.56
CA ALA A 187 0.41 20.24 16.22
C ALA A 187 0.39 21.71 16.59
N ASP A 188 -0.27 22.03 17.68
CA ASP A 188 -0.15 23.34 18.30
C ASP A 188 1.28 23.66 18.79
N ASP A 189 2.26 22.77 18.59
CA ASP A 189 3.58 22.87 19.16
C ASP A 189 4.78 22.54 18.25
N THR A 190 4.64 22.54 16.94
CA THR A 190 5.83 22.30 16.09
C THR A 190 6.16 23.49 15.21
N PRO A 191 7.27 24.23 15.47
CA PRO A 191 7.78 25.21 14.52
C PRO A 191 8.21 24.50 13.23
N CYS A 192 7.82 25.07 12.11
CA CYS A 192 8.29 24.67 10.78
C CYS A 192 9.72 25.14 10.53
#